data_9343ad4f9770c37ad6e509c61df379a2
#
_entry.id   9343ad4f9770c37ad6e509c61df379a2
#
_cell.length_a   1.000
_cell.length_b   1.000
_cell.length_c   1.000
_cell.angle_alpha   90.00
_cell.angle_beta   90.00
_cell.angle_gamma   90.00
#
_symmetry.space_group_name_H-M   'P 1'
#
loop_
_entity.id
_entity.type
_entity.pdbx_description
1 polymer ?
#
loop_
_entity_poly.entity_id
_entity_poly.type
_entity_poly.pdbx_seq_one_letter_code
_entity_poly.pdbx_strand_id
1 'polypeptide(L)'
;SSNRDGNDDIFKADPICKVQALVRVKDAKTGNVIEGATVMLVDEKQTTITNQTTTSNGETLSGVLCNTAYSAQVSKQGYESGVFEVAKAENDQVVVEALLNPIMPIITEKEVILQPIYFEYDKSNITADGAAELNKLIIVMNENPNMIIFAKSHTDSRGSDNYNMKLSDRRAKATVQYLLSKGIAKERISGQGFGESEPKVACKSCTEEEHAQNRRSEFLIVKK
;
A
#
# COMPACT_ATOMS: atom_id res chain seq x y z
N SER A 1 11.17 -32.29 68.36
CA SER A 1 11.04 -33.02 67.11
C SER A 1 10.31 -32.12 66.05
N SER A 2 11.08 -31.52 65.18
CA SER A 2 10.60 -30.67 64.08
C SER A 2 10.53 -31.53 62.81
N ASN A 3 9.34 -31.81 62.33
CA ASN A 3 9.13 -32.29 60.99
C ASN A 3 9.35 -31.13 60.03
N ARG A 4 10.42 -31.19 59.23
CA ARG A 4 10.58 -30.43 58.02
C ARG A 4 10.14 -31.33 56.89
N ASP A 5 8.89 -31.20 56.47
CA ASP A 5 8.43 -31.71 55.18
C ASP A 5 8.90 -30.70 54.14
N GLY A 6 10.10 -30.96 53.59
CA GLY A 6 10.63 -30.26 52.46
C GLY A 6 9.94 -30.79 51.20
N ASN A 7 8.84 -30.18 50.79
CA ASN A 7 8.30 -30.33 49.45
C ASN A 7 9.09 -29.39 48.51
N ASP A 8 10.23 -29.87 48.07
CA ASP A 8 10.91 -29.25 46.94
C ASP A 8 10.16 -29.66 45.68
N ASP A 9 9.13 -28.88 45.32
CA ASP A 9 8.50 -29.01 44.02
C ASP A 9 9.50 -28.62 42.94
N ILE A 10 10.17 -29.62 42.36
CA ILE A 10 11.06 -29.45 41.23
C ILE A 10 10.16 -29.21 40.02
N PHE A 11 9.93 -27.93 39.65
CA PHE A 11 9.31 -27.58 38.41
C PHE A 11 10.28 -27.87 37.26
N LYS A 12 9.95 -28.88 36.45
CA LYS A 12 10.66 -29.15 35.20
C LYS A 12 10.20 -28.09 34.16
N ALA A 13 11.03 -27.09 33.93
CA ALA A 13 10.81 -26.16 32.86
C ALA A 13 11.26 -26.81 31.55
N ASP A 14 10.33 -27.27 30.74
CA ASP A 14 10.65 -27.69 29.36
C ASP A 14 10.90 -26.43 28.53
N PRO A 15 12.03 -26.34 27.83
CA PRO A 15 12.35 -25.18 27.01
C PRO A 15 11.33 -25.05 25.86
N ILE A 16 10.64 -23.91 25.77
CA ILE A 16 9.72 -23.65 24.67
C ILE A 16 10.55 -23.42 23.40
N CYS A 17 10.44 -24.37 22.45
CA CYS A 17 11.08 -24.22 21.16
C CYS A 17 10.42 -23.10 20.34
N LYS A 18 11.24 -22.14 19.86
CA LYS A 18 10.80 -21.04 19.00
C LYS A 18 11.69 -20.92 17.77
N VAL A 19 11.06 -20.67 16.61
CA VAL A 19 11.71 -20.35 15.34
C VAL A 19 11.28 -18.96 14.87
N GLN A 20 12.05 -18.39 13.96
CA GLN A 20 11.71 -17.10 13.37
C GLN A 20 10.91 -17.28 12.07
N ALA A 21 9.74 -16.66 11.98
CA ALA A 21 8.99 -16.55 10.73
C ALA A 21 9.29 -15.19 10.07
N LEU A 22 9.97 -15.21 8.93
CA LEU A 22 10.23 -14.07 8.08
C LEU A 22 9.20 -14.03 6.96
N VAL A 23 8.33 -13.03 6.95
CA VAL A 23 7.37 -12.81 5.86
C VAL A 23 7.86 -11.67 4.97
N ARG A 24 8.06 -11.95 3.69
CA ARG A 24 8.43 -11.00 2.64
C ARG A 24 7.24 -10.72 1.77
N VAL A 25 6.81 -9.47 1.72
CA VAL A 25 5.64 -9.06 0.93
C VAL A 25 6.11 -8.37 -0.34
N LYS A 26 5.68 -8.89 -1.49
CA LYS A 26 6.03 -8.38 -2.82
C LYS A 26 4.79 -8.19 -3.69
N ASP A 27 4.88 -7.27 -4.61
CA ASP A 27 3.91 -7.10 -5.70
C ASP A 27 4.05 -8.26 -6.70
N ALA A 28 2.96 -8.97 -6.93
CA ALA A 28 2.95 -10.16 -7.79
C ALA A 28 3.25 -9.88 -9.26
N LYS A 29 3.02 -8.64 -9.74
CA LYS A 29 3.25 -8.25 -11.14
C LYS A 29 4.65 -7.69 -11.36
N THR A 30 5.15 -6.88 -10.43
CA THR A 30 6.42 -6.16 -10.59
C THR A 30 7.58 -6.81 -9.85
N GLY A 31 7.31 -7.66 -8.87
CA GLY A 31 8.31 -8.26 -7.97
C GLY A 31 8.88 -7.28 -6.93
N ASN A 32 8.45 -6.03 -6.94
CA ASN A 32 8.91 -5.02 -5.99
C ASN A 32 8.42 -5.33 -4.57
N VAL A 33 9.23 -5.02 -3.58
CA VAL A 33 8.85 -5.14 -2.16
C VAL A 33 7.73 -4.15 -1.82
N ILE A 34 6.83 -4.54 -0.91
CA ILE A 34 5.72 -3.72 -0.44
C ILE A 34 5.99 -3.29 1.00
N GLU A 35 6.32 -2.02 1.19
CA GLU A 35 6.42 -1.37 2.50
C GLU A 35 5.04 -1.07 3.07
N GLY A 36 4.90 -1.16 4.39
CA GLY A 36 3.67 -0.78 5.10
C GLY A 36 2.50 -1.73 4.85
N ALA A 37 2.73 -2.97 4.42
CA ALA A 37 1.71 -4.01 4.39
C ALA A 37 1.49 -4.56 5.79
N THR A 38 0.24 -4.76 6.18
CA THR A 38 -0.12 -5.40 7.45
C THR A 38 0.03 -6.91 7.30
N VAL A 39 0.79 -7.52 8.21
CA VAL A 39 1.00 -8.97 8.29
C VAL A 39 0.51 -9.44 9.65
N MET A 40 -0.53 -10.23 9.66
CA MET A 40 -1.10 -10.85 10.86
C MET A 40 -0.83 -12.36 10.82
N LEU A 41 -0.05 -12.87 11.78
CA LEU A 41 0.15 -14.31 11.95
C LEU A 41 -0.95 -14.86 12.85
N VAL A 42 -1.59 -15.92 12.40
CA VAL A 42 -2.64 -16.63 13.14
C VAL A 42 -2.32 -18.10 13.23
N ASP A 43 -2.72 -18.74 14.33
CA ASP A 43 -2.62 -20.19 14.53
C ASP A 43 -3.78 -20.94 13.85
N GLU A 44 -3.80 -22.28 13.97
CA GLU A 44 -4.88 -23.13 13.45
C GLU A 44 -6.27 -22.81 14.03
N LYS A 45 -6.33 -22.16 15.19
CA LYS A 45 -7.57 -21.73 15.86
C LYS A 45 -7.98 -20.32 15.48
N GLN A 46 -7.28 -19.69 14.53
CA GLN A 46 -7.46 -18.29 14.12
C GLN A 46 -7.14 -17.29 15.26
N THR A 47 -6.31 -17.69 16.23
CA THR A 47 -5.82 -16.78 17.26
C THR A 47 -4.68 -15.96 16.70
N THR A 48 -4.76 -14.64 16.83
CA THR A 48 -3.70 -13.74 16.39
C THR A 48 -2.47 -13.86 17.30
N ILE A 49 -1.35 -14.26 16.73
CA ILE A 49 -0.05 -14.38 17.41
C ILE A 49 0.70 -13.06 17.35
N THR A 50 0.76 -12.45 16.16
CA THR A 50 1.38 -11.13 15.95
C THR A 50 0.61 -10.36 14.90
N ASN A 51 0.69 -9.02 15.00
CA ASN A 51 0.20 -8.10 13.98
C ASN A 51 1.28 -7.03 13.77
N GLN A 52 1.94 -7.03 12.62
CA GLN A 52 3.07 -6.18 12.30
C GLN A 52 2.87 -5.52 10.93
N THR A 53 3.67 -4.49 10.68
CA THR A 53 3.70 -3.79 9.39
C THR A 53 5.06 -4.00 8.75
N THR A 54 5.09 -4.30 7.45
CA THR A 54 6.35 -4.50 6.71
C THR A 54 7.22 -3.25 6.72
N THR A 55 8.53 -3.47 6.88
CA THR A 55 9.56 -2.44 6.78
C THR A 55 9.77 -1.96 5.33
N SER A 56 10.69 -1.01 5.11
CA SER A 56 11.10 -0.57 3.77
C SER A 56 11.65 -1.70 2.87
N ASN A 57 12.09 -2.81 3.46
CA ASN A 57 12.50 -4.02 2.73
C ASN A 57 11.32 -4.97 2.42
N GLY A 58 10.10 -4.59 2.78
CA GLY A 58 8.91 -5.43 2.61
C GLY A 58 8.84 -6.62 3.57
N GLU A 59 9.52 -6.57 4.72
CA GLU A 59 9.70 -7.72 5.61
C GLU A 59 9.09 -7.50 7.00
N THR A 60 8.58 -8.59 7.60
CA THR A 60 8.32 -8.69 9.04
C THR A 60 9.00 -9.92 9.60
N LEU A 61 9.42 -9.89 10.88
CA LEU A 61 10.06 -10.99 11.57
C LEU A 61 9.32 -11.26 12.89
N SER A 62 8.88 -12.51 13.08
CA SER A 62 8.09 -12.92 14.26
C SER A 62 8.56 -14.25 14.83
N GLY A 63 8.64 -14.35 16.15
CA GLY A 63 8.90 -15.63 16.83
C GLY A 63 7.64 -16.48 16.89
N VAL A 64 7.69 -17.71 16.38
CA VAL A 64 6.60 -18.70 16.43
C VAL A 64 7.07 -20.00 17.07
N LEU A 65 6.14 -20.84 17.54
CA LEU A 65 6.47 -22.12 18.14
C LEU A 65 6.91 -23.14 17.06
N CYS A 66 7.90 -23.97 17.40
CA CYS A 66 8.33 -25.07 16.53
C CYS A 66 7.17 -26.04 16.27
N ASN A 67 7.21 -26.71 15.12
CA ASN A 67 6.26 -27.77 14.72
C ASN A 67 4.77 -27.38 14.76
N THR A 68 4.49 -26.07 14.83
CA THR A 68 3.12 -25.53 14.84
C THR A 68 2.80 -24.92 13.50
N ALA A 69 1.60 -25.16 12.99
CA ALA A 69 1.12 -24.54 11.75
C ALA A 69 0.60 -23.13 12.04
N TYR A 70 0.96 -22.21 11.17
CA TYR A 70 0.47 -20.83 11.17
C TYR A 70 0.10 -20.41 9.76
N SER A 71 -0.67 -19.33 9.66
CA SER A 71 -0.89 -18.63 8.41
C SER A 71 -0.63 -17.13 8.56
N ALA A 72 -0.05 -16.53 7.54
CA ALA A 72 0.16 -15.10 7.42
C ALA A 72 -0.99 -14.49 6.61
N GLN A 73 -1.85 -13.73 7.27
CA GLN A 73 -2.87 -12.92 6.60
C GLN A 73 -2.23 -11.57 6.27
N VAL A 74 -2.12 -11.28 4.97
CA VAL A 74 -1.41 -10.09 4.49
C VAL A 74 -2.39 -9.18 3.74
N SER A 75 -2.37 -7.91 4.09
CA SER A 75 -3.20 -6.89 3.45
C SER A 75 -2.43 -5.58 3.23
N LYS A 76 -2.75 -4.89 2.15
CA LYS A 76 -2.24 -3.55 1.84
C LYS A 76 -3.29 -2.82 1.02
N GLN A 77 -3.49 -1.54 1.30
CA GLN A 77 -4.38 -0.71 0.48
C GLN A 77 -3.92 -0.74 -0.98
N GLY A 78 -4.85 -0.98 -1.89
CA GLY A 78 -4.57 -1.08 -3.32
C GLY A 78 -4.14 -2.46 -3.80
N TYR A 79 -4.14 -3.45 -2.94
CA TYR A 79 -3.87 -4.86 -3.23
C TYR A 79 -4.99 -5.77 -2.73
N GLU A 80 -5.16 -6.91 -3.40
CA GLU A 80 -6.00 -8.00 -2.89
C GLU A 80 -5.34 -8.59 -1.65
N SER A 81 -6.11 -8.79 -0.57
CA SER A 81 -5.61 -9.47 0.62
C SER A 81 -5.33 -10.94 0.34
N GLY A 82 -4.25 -11.47 0.90
CA GLY A 82 -3.83 -12.86 0.73
C GLY A 82 -3.65 -13.58 2.06
N VAL A 83 -3.77 -14.91 2.02
CA VAL A 83 -3.44 -15.80 3.14
C VAL A 83 -2.37 -16.77 2.67
N PHE A 84 -1.25 -16.81 3.40
CA PHE A 84 -0.06 -17.59 3.04
C PHE A 84 0.27 -18.55 4.18
N GLU A 85 0.56 -19.79 3.83
CA GLU A 85 0.94 -20.82 4.80
C GLU A 85 2.35 -20.53 5.33
N VAL A 86 2.52 -20.65 6.66
CA VAL A 86 3.82 -20.64 7.33
C VAL A 86 4.15 -22.09 7.65
N ALA A 87 5.10 -22.67 6.92
CA ALA A 87 5.49 -24.07 7.06
C ALA A 87 5.97 -24.37 8.49
N LYS A 88 5.65 -25.57 8.97
CA LYS A 88 6.16 -26.07 10.26
C LYS A 88 7.69 -26.22 10.18
N ALA A 89 8.40 -25.73 11.18
CA ALA A 89 9.84 -25.89 11.28
C ALA A 89 10.25 -26.29 12.70
N GLU A 90 11.34 -27.03 12.78
CA GLU A 90 11.94 -27.44 14.07
C GLU A 90 13.13 -26.58 14.45
N ASN A 91 13.84 -26.09 13.45
CA ASN A 91 15.04 -25.29 13.60
C ASN A 91 15.06 -24.19 12.54
N ASP A 92 15.90 -23.19 12.73
CA ASP A 92 16.17 -22.10 11.81
C ASP A 92 15.00 -21.11 11.58
N GLN A 93 15.03 -20.48 10.46
CA GLN A 93 14.07 -19.45 10.05
C GLN A 93 13.15 -20.01 8.95
N VAL A 94 11.85 -19.79 9.11
CA VAL A 94 10.86 -20.04 8.04
C VAL A 94 10.70 -18.77 7.23
N VAL A 95 10.87 -18.84 5.90
CA VAL A 95 10.66 -17.73 4.99
C VAL A 95 9.35 -17.95 4.22
N VAL A 96 8.47 -16.94 4.28
CA VAL A 96 7.21 -16.91 3.54
C VAL A 96 7.29 -15.77 2.52
N GLU A 97 7.19 -16.07 1.24
CA GLU A 97 7.04 -15.06 0.18
C GLU A 97 5.56 -14.83 -0.08
N ALA A 98 5.05 -13.69 0.38
CA ALA A 98 3.68 -13.27 0.20
C ALA A 98 3.56 -12.38 -1.05
N LEU A 99 3.00 -12.91 -2.12
CA LEU A 99 2.78 -12.17 -3.38
C LEU A 99 1.36 -11.61 -3.37
N LEU A 100 1.22 -10.29 -3.30
CA LEU A 100 -0.06 -9.60 -3.38
C LEU A 100 -0.35 -9.13 -4.80
N ASN A 101 -1.56 -9.42 -5.30
CA ASN A 101 -2.02 -8.92 -6.58
C ASN A 101 -2.49 -7.47 -6.43
N PRO A 102 -1.96 -6.51 -7.22
CA PRO A 102 -2.50 -5.16 -7.23
C PRO A 102 -3.94 -5.17 -7.75
N ILE A 103 -4.84 -4.46 -7.07
CA ILE A 103 -6.18 -4.18 -7.59
C ILE A 103 -6.01 -3.27 -8.79
N MET A 104 -6.24 -3.80 -9.98
CA MET A 104 -6.01 -3.06 -11.23
C MET A 104 -7.01 -1.92 -11.39
N PRO A 105 -6.60 -0.79 -11.97
CA PRO A 105 -7.50 0.32 -12.25
C PRO A 105 -8.56 -0.04 -13.28
N ILE A 106 -9.71 0.60 -13.20
CA ILE A 106 -10.74 0.50 -14.22
C ILE A 106 -10.34 1.37 -15.41
N ILE A 107 -10.22 0.77 -16.60
CA ILE A 107 -9.93 1.47 -17.85
C ILE A 107 -11.26 1.67 -18.59
N THR A 108 -11.65 2.92 -18.75
CA THR A 108 -12.80 3.31 -19.57
C THR A 108 -12.36 3.71 -20.98
N GLU A 109 -13.27 4.19 -21.81
CA GLU A 109 -12.89 4.78 -23.12
C GLU A 109 -12.13 6.10 -22.97
N LYS A 110 -12.36 6.84 -21.88
CA LYS A 110 -11.90 8.22 -21.70
C LYS A 110 -10.84 8.39 -20.62
N GLU A 111 -10.80 7.51 -19.64
CA GLU A 111 -9.90 7.66 -18.47
C GLU A 111 -9.48 6.33 -17.85
N VAL A 112 -8.36 6.37 -17.13
CA VAL A 112 -7.90 5.33 -16.22
C VAL A 112 -8.28 5.75 -14.80
N ILE A 113 -9.19 5.01 -14.16
CA ILE A 113 -9.68 5.32 -12.81
C ILE A 113 -8.75 4.64 -11.79
N LEU A 114 -8.04 5.46 -11.02
CA LEU A 114 -7.22 5.06 -9.88
C LEU A 114 -7.92 5.38 -8.56
N GLN A 115 -7.45 4.79 -7.46
CA GLN A 115 -7.75 5.29 -6.15
C GLN A 115 -7.14 6.69 -5.97
N PRO A 116 -7.66 7.53 -5.07
CA PRO A 116 -7.16 8.89 -4.88
C PRO A 116 -5.65 8.92 -4.58
N ILE A 117 -4.92 9.75 -5.32
CA ILE A 117 -3.52 10.05 -5.03
C ILE A 117 -3.46 11.05 -3.89
N TYR A 118 -3.10 10.59 -2.71
CA TYR A 118 -2.99 11.45 -1.54
C TYR A 118 -1.64 12.17 -1.50
N PHE A 119 -1.71 13.44 -1.11
CA PHE A 119 -0.54 14.28 -0.81
C PHE A 119 -0.64 14.73 0.65
N GLU A 120 0.49 14.93 1.30
CA GLU A 120 0.50 15.58 2.61
C GLU A 120 -0.01 17.02 2.51
N TYR A 121 -0.43 17.56 3.66
CA TYR A 121 -0.93 18.94 3.72
C TYR A 121 0.11 19.92 3.17
N ASP A 122 -0.33 20.80 2.26
CA ASP A 122 0.51 21.79 1.54
C ASP A 122 1.74 21.20 0.80
N LYS A 123 1.80 19.91 0.58
CA LYS A 123 2.90 19.26 -0.15
C LYS A 123 2.43 18.71 -1.49
N SER A 124 3.41 18.53 -2.39
CA SER A 124 3.24 17.91 -3.70
C SER A 124 4.10 16.66 -3.89
N ASN A 125 4.82 16.22 -2.84
CA ASN A 125 5.59 14.99 -2.89
C ASN A 125 4.66 13.78 -2.96
N ILE A 126 4.97 12.83 -3.84
CA ILE A 126 4.21 11.58 -3.93
C ILE A 126 4.46 10.76 -2.66
N THR A 127 3.39 10.39 -1.98
CA THR A 127 3.42 9.49 -0.81
C THR A 127 3.65 8.04 -1.26
N ALA A 128 3.99 7.14 -0.33
CA ALA A 128 4.13 5.70 -0.64
C ALA A 128 2.84 5.11 -1.23
N ASP A 129 1.67 5.47 -0.70
CA ASP A 129 0.37 5.02 -1.21
C ASP A 129 0.06 5.64 -2.58
N GLY A 130 0.37 6.92 -2.78
CA GLY A 130 0.27 7.57 -4.09
C GLY A 130 1.18 6.92 -5.14
N ALA A 131 2.40 6.53 -4.74
CA ALA A 131 3.33 5.81 -5.60
C ALA A 131 2.79 4.42 -5.98
N ALA A 132 2.17 3.68 -5.04
CA ALA A 132 1.55 2.39 -5.32
C ALA A 132 0.42 2.51 -6.36
N GLU A 133 -0.44 3.53 -6.26
CA GLU A 133 -1.48 3.78 -7.25
C GLU A 133 -0.92 4.19 -8.62
N LEU A 134 0.10 5.05 -8.66
CA LEU A 134 0.76 5.44 -9.91
C LEU A 134 1.50 4.27 -10.58
N ASN A 135 2.01 3.31 -9.81
CA ASN A 135 2.61 2.10 -10.36
C ASN A 135 1.59 1.25 -11.14
N LYS A 136 0.31 1.24 -10.73
CA LYS A 136 -0.76 0.59 -11.49
C LYS A 136 -0.98 1.27 -12.86
N LEU A 137 -0.93 2.61 -12.90
CA LEU A 137 -1.00 3.36 -14.15
C LEU A 137 0.19 3.03 -15.07
N ILE A 138 1.40 2.86 -14.50
CA ILE A 138 2.58 2.45 -15.24
C ILE A 138 2.38 1.07 -15.88
N ILE A 139 1.82 0.11 -15.13
CA ILE A 139 1.50 -1.23 -15.66
C ILE A 139 0.53 -1.10 -16.85
N VAL A 140 -0.57 -0.36 -16.68
CA VAL A 140 -1.55 -0.11 -17.76
C VAL A 140 -0.91 0.52 -18.99
N MET A 141 -0.08 1.55 -18.79
CA MET A 141 0.59 2.23 -19.91
C MET A 141 1.62 1.33 -20.61
N ASN A 142 2.30 0.42 -19.88
CA ASN A 142 3.25 -0.53 -20.47
C ASN A 142 2.53 -1.62 -21.27
N GLU A 143 1.37 -2.10 -20.79
CA GLU A 143 0.49 -3.03 -21.52
C GLU A 143 -0.16 -2.38 -22.76
N ASN A 144 -0.22 -1.03 -22.80
CA ASN A 144 -0.79 -0.24 -23.90
C ASN A 144 0.24 0.78 -24.43
N PRO A 145 1.22 0.37 -25.29
CA PRO A 145 2.36 1.21 -25.70
C PRO A 145 1.99 2.51 -26.42
N ASN A 146 0.83 2.56 -27.08
CA ASN A 146 0.34 3.73 -27.80
C ASN A 146 -0.50 4.69 -26.93
N MET A 147 -0.83 4.29 -25.70
CA MET A 147 -1.66 5.08 -24.80
C MET A 147 -0.95 6.36 -24.40
N ILE A 148 -1.63 7.48 -24.54
CA ILE A 148 -1.20 8.81 -24.10
C ILE A 148 -2.17 9.29 -23.03
N ILE A 149 -1.64 9.69 -21.88
CA ILE A 149 -2.41 10.12 -20.71
C ILE A 149 -2.20 11.61 -20.43
N PHE A 150 -3.28 12.29 -20.07
CA PHE A 150 -3.25 13.64 -19.52
C PHE A 150 -3.70 13.60 -18.05
N ALA A 151 -2.78 13.95 -17.13
CA ALA A 151 -3.04 13.96 -15.70
C ALA A 151 -3.60 15.33 -15.27
N LYS A 152 -4.82 15.37 -14.74
CA LYS A 152 -5.42 16.53 -14.10
C LYS A 152 -5.30 16.41 -12.59
N SER A 153 -4.99 17.52 -11.91
CA SER A 153 -4.99 17.58 -10.46
C SER A 153 -5.89 18.71 -9.98
N HIS A 154 -6.70 18.41 -8.96
CA HIS A 154 -7.68 19.33 -8.40
C HIS A 154 -7.46 19.53 -6.90
N THR A 155 -7.92 20.65 -6.37
CA THR A 155 -8.02 20.94 -4.95
C THR A 155 -9.48 21.01 -4.53
N ASP A 156 -9.73 21.07 -3.24
CA ASP A 156 -11.00 21.56 -2.72
C ASP A 156 -11.03 23.10 -2.75
N SER A 157 -12.15 23.67 -2.34
CA SER A 157 -12.40 25.13 -2.36
C SER A 157 -11.83 25.88 -1.14
N ARG A 158 -11.02 25.25 -0.29
CA ARG A 158 -10.37 25.89 0.84
C ARG A 158 -9.07 26.56 0.39
N GLY A 159 -8.94 27.84 0.67
CA GLY A 159 -7.82 28.65 0.23
C GLY A 159 -8.22 29.67 -0.83
N SER A 160 -7.24 30.34 -1.45
CA SER A 160 -7.50 31.22 -2.60
C SER A 160 -7.31 30.48 -3.92
N ASP A 161 -8.09 30.87 -4.94
CA ASP A 161 -8.03 30.29 -6.29
C ASP A 161 -6.59 30.23 -6.82
N ASN A 162 -5.82 31.34 -6.63
CA ASN A 162 -4.43 31.40 -7.08
C ASN A 162 -3.52 30.41 -6.33
N TYR A 163 -3.76 30.23 -5.03
CA TYR A 163 -3.05 29.24 -4.22
C TYR A 163 -3.40 27.80 -4.69
N ASN A 164 -4.69 27.52 -4.85
CA ASN A 164 -5.19 26.22 -5.26
C ASN A 164 -4.73 25.86 -6.68
N MET A 165 -4.70 26.80 -7.60
CA MET A 165 -4.16 26.63 -8.94
C MET A 165 -2.67 26.25 -8.90
N LYS A 166 -1.85 26.98 -8.13
CA LYS A 166 -0.41 26.66 -7.99
C LYS A 166 -0.16 25.33 -7.29
N LEU A 167 -0.95 24.99 -6.27
CA LEU A 167 -0.82 23.73 -5.54
C LEU A 167 -1.15 22.54 -6.44
N SER A 168 -2.28 22.60 -7.16
CA SER A 168 -2.67 21.52 -8.10
C SER A 168 -1.67 21.37 -9.24
N ASP A 169 -1.09 22.48 -9.76
CA ASP A 169 -0.08 22.43 -10.81
C ASP A 169 1.22 21.76 -10.32
N ARG A 170 1.67 22.07 -9.09
CA ARG A 170 2.82 21.37 -8.47
C ARG A 170 2.56 19.88 -8.34
N ARG A 171 1.33 19.47 -7.94
CA ARG A 171 0.93 18.05 -7.79
C ARG A 171 0.88 17.34 -9.13
N ALA A 172 0.27 17.95 -10.16
CA ALA A 172 0.27 17.39 -11.51
C ALA A 172 1.70 17.18 -12.05
N LYS A 173 2.58 18.16 -11.85
CA LYS A 173 4.00 18.07 -12.25
C LYS A 173 4.73 16.95 -11.49
N ALA A 174 4.51 16.81 -10.19
CA ALA A 174 5.11 15.73 -9.40
C ALA A 174 4.65 14.35 -9.89
N THR A 175 3.36 14.20 -10.21
CA THR A 175 2.79 12.98 -10.80
C THR A 175 3.47 12.65 -12.14
N VAL A 176 3.58 13.62 -13.05
CA VAL A 176 4.26 13.44 -14.35
C VAL A 176 5.72 13.06 -14.14
N GLN A 177 6.45 13.76 -13.26
CA GLN A 177 7.86 13.45 -12.97
C GLN A 177 8.05 12.04 -12.41
N TYR A 178 7.13 11.59 -11.56
CA TYR A 178 7.16 10.22 -11.05
C TYR A 178 7.05 9.19 -12.19
N LEU A 179 6.09 9.35 -13.10
CA LEU A 179 5.89 8.44 -14.24
C LEU A 179 7.09 8.46 -15.20
N LEU A 180 7.68 9.64 -15.47
CA LEU A 180 8.91 9.76 -16.25
C LEU A 180 10.08 9.03 -15.59
N SER A 181 10.24 9.17 -14.27
CA SER A 181 11.31 8.48 -13.51
C SER A 181 11.18 6.96 -13.53
N LYS A 182 10.00 6.44 -13.83
CA LYS A 182 9.69 5.01 -13.97
C LYS A 182 9.74 4.51 -15.42
N GLY A 183 10.20 5.34 -16.35
CA GLY A 183 10.44 4.95 -17.73
C GLY A 183 9.29 5.21 -18.70
N ILE A 184 8.21 5.86 -18.28
CA ILE A 184 7.19 6.31 -19.24
C ILE A 184 7.78 7.43 -20.11
N ALA A 185 7.65 7.32 -21.43
CA ALA A 185 8.18 8.31 -22.36
C ALA A 185 7.45 9.66 -22.22
N LYS A 186 8.19 10.77 -22.37
CA LYS A 186 7.69 12.14 -22.19
C LYS A 186 6.51 12.48 -23.09
N GLU A 187 6.47 11.92 -24.28
CA GLU A 187 5.40 12.13 -25.27
C GLU A 187 4.10 11.44 -24.89
N ARG A 188 4.15 10.50 -23.93
CA ARG A 188 3.03 9.69 -23.49
C ARG A 188 2.34 10.20 -22.26
N ILE A 189 2.92 11.18 -21.56
CA ILE A 189 2.37 11.73 -20.32
C ILE A 189 2.54 13.23 -20.26
N SER A 190 1.45 13.92 -19.97
CA SER A 190 1.44 15.35 -19.64
C SER A 190 0.49 15.59 -18.48
N GLY A 191 0.54 16.77 -17.85
CA GLY A 191 -0.36 17.08 -16.76
C GLY A 191 -0.41 18.55 -16.43
N GLN A 192 -1.54 18.96 -15.84
CA GLN A 192 -1.83 20.34 -15.44
C GLN A 192 -2.70 20.37 -14.19
N GLY A 193 -2.51 21.41 -13.37
CA GLY A 193 -3.39 21.72 -12.26
C GLY A 193 -4.61 22.53 -12.71
N PHE A 194 -5.75 22.26 -12.08
CA PHE A 194 -7.04 22.92 -12.33
C PHE A 194 -7.57 23.64 -11.09
N GLY A 195 -6.82 23.62 -9.96
CA GLY A 195 -7.27 24.22 -8.72
C GLY A 195 -8.64 23.69 -8.31
N GLU A 196 -9.52 24.56 -7.92
CA GLU A 196 -10.92 24.28 -7.53
C GLU A 196 -11.92 24.53 -8.65
N SER A 197 -11.45 24.89 -9.86
CA SER A 197 -12.33 25.34 -10.96
C SER A 197 -13.29 24.26 -11.52
N GLU A 198 -12.97 23.00 -11.31
CA GLU A 198 -13.78 21.86 -11.76
C GLU A 198 -14.11 20.94 -10.56
N PRO A 199 -15.02 21.34 -9.65
CA PRO A 199 -15.38 20.53 -8.52
C PRO A 199 -16.15 19.27 -8.95
N LYS A 200 -15.85 18.10 -8.36
CA LYS A 200 -16.64 16.90 -8.53
C LYS A 200 -17.98 17.00 -7.79
N VAL A 201 -17.93 17.61 -6.61
CA VAL A 201 -19.10 17.94 -5.80
C VAL A 201 -19.15 19.46 -5.62
N ALA A 202 -20.16 20.11 -6.22
CA ALA A 202 -20.40 21.53 -6.04
C ALA A 202 -21.22 21.76 -4.78
N CYS A 203 -20.66 22.46 -3.79
CA CYS A 203 -21.31 22.75 -2.51
C CYS A 203 -20.91 24.14 -1.98
N LYS A 204 -21.84 24.81 -1.29
CA LYS A 204 -21.55 26.09 -0.61
C LYS A 204 -20.87 25.87 0.75
N SER A 205 -21.19 24.76 1.42
CA SER A 205 -20.61 24.35 2.70
C SER A 205 -20.37 22.85 2.61
N CYS A 206 -19.20 22.46 2.12
CA CYS A 206 -18.85 21.06 1.93
C CYS A 206 -18.55 20.38 3.26
N THR A 207 -18.95 19.11 3.38
CA THR A 207 -18.43 18.22 4.40
C THR A 207 -16.98 17.84 4.09
N GLU A 208 -16.25 17.21 5.04
CA GLU A 208 -14.88 16.78 4.78
C GLU A 208 -14.81 15.70 3.70
N GLU A 209 -15.82 14.83 3.62
CA GLU A 209 -15.95 13.80 2.59
C GLU A 209 -16.13 14.41 1.19
N GLU A 210 -16.91 15.47 1.07
CA GLU A 210 -17.11 16.21 -0.19
C GLU A 210 -15.83 16.97 -0.59
N HIS A 211 -15.16 17.60 0.39
CA HIS A 211 -13.84 18.19 0.17
C HIS A 211 -12.83 17.12 -0.31
N ALA A 212 -12.82 15.93 0.31
CA ALA A 212 -11.94 14.84 -0.08
C ALA A 212 -12.21 14.36 -1.52
N GLN A 213 -13.47 14.31 -1.96
CA GLN A 213 -13.81 13.97 -3.35
C GLN A 213 -13.33 15.02 -4.35
N ASN A 214 -13.26 16.31 -3.95
CA ASN A 214 -12.75 17.39 -4.79
C ASN A 214 -11.21 17.38 -4.87
N ARG A 215 -10.51 16.95 -3.82
CA ARG A 215 -9.04 16.75 -3.83
C ARG A 215 -8.67 15.48 -4.57
N ARG A 216 -8.65 15.51 -5.89
CA ARG A 216 -8.46 14.33 -6.73
C ARG A 216 -7.46 14.53 -7.85
N SER A 217 -6.98 13.43 -8.39
CA SER A 217 -6.30 13.38 -9.68
C SER A 217 -7.12 12.55 -10.66
N GLU A 218 -7.18 12.99 -11.92
CA GLU A 218 -7.83 12.29 -13.03
C GLU A 218 -6.78 11.97 -14.09
N PHE A 219 -6.92 10.82 -14.76
CA PHE A 219 -5.99 10.35 -15.79
C PHE A 219 -6.75 10.10 -17.08
N LEU A 220 -6.83 11.15 -17.89
CA LEU A 220 -7.59 11.12 -19.14
C LEU A 220 -6.78 10.44 -20.24
N ILE A 221 -7.42 9.55 -21.00
CA ILE A 221 -6.85 8.92 -22.19
C ILE A 221 -7.02 9.87 -23.37
N VAL A 222 -5.90 10.42 -23.83
CA VAL A 222 -5.84 11.30 -25.01
C VAL A 222 -5.79 10.48 -26.29
N LYS A 223 -5.10 9.32 -26.21
CA LYS A 223 -4.97 8.36 -27.31
C LYS A 223 -4.81 6.95 -26.74
N LYS A 224 -5.43 5.98 -27.38
CA LYS A 224 -5.20 4.54 -27.15
C LYS A 224 -4.26 3.96 -28.18
#